data_9bfe8cbf1148b9fad5a1a8649b30ba52
#
_entry.id   9bfe8cbf1148b9fad5a1a8649b30ba52
#
_cell.length_a   1.000
_cell.length_b   1.000
_cell.length_c   1.000
_cell.angle_alpha   90.00
_cell.angle_beta   90.00
_cell.angle_gamma   90.00
#
_symmetry.space_group_name_H-M   'P 1'
#
loop_
_entity.id
_entity.type
_entity.pdbx_description
1 polymer ?
#
loop_
_entity_poly.entity_id
_entity_poly.type
_entity_poly.pdbx_seq_one_letter_code
_entity_poly.pdbx_strand_id
1 'polypeptide(L)'
;MKSKQRKHGHSSGAFMDVDFEKQKQHFFQREITTMKKILALAAVAALTAGVSAYAANPFSDVTPDDWAYQAVSDLSVQGVVEGYPDGTFKGERNMTRYELAQIVARLMAKEDQLNAEQQATLDKLAGEYADELANLGVRVSNLEKKVGNISWNGDARMRYTNFSADKADKYDGRIRLNVKGQVNDATYVQGQFVTNMYFKDAKGDDGDTSMSQIYVNHNFGKNVAVRLGRQPIAFGDQGGWLYNALNGYDGAQVSYNNAKLALTTGFGQLNAGKVKDNDFYFAKGAYDFGFAKLNADYIADKDSVADARQEVYGVGLNIPVQQFNVFGEYWNNTTAKDYDTAWNAGLSYGKADWKKAGTWDLSVAYNDVDANVYFGGTGWHTDILDQVAAANNLTFWSAIANVTLQKNVQLNARYAFAADAEKGADPDDAWAVSLNYKF
;
A
#
# COMPACT_ATOMS: atom_id res chain seq x y z
N MET A 1 65.59 39.24 -14.00
CA MET A 1 64.83 38.89 -12.79
C MET A 1 64.06 37.60 -13.03
N LYS A 2 64.16 36.61 -12.15
CA LYS A 2 63.89 35.19 -12.35
C LYS A 2 62.35 34.87 -12.33
N SER A 3 61.87 34.23 -13.40
CA SER A 3 60.57 33.61 -13.46
C SER A 3 60.60 32.25 -12.75
N LYS A 4 59.64 32.01 -11.82
CA LYS A 4 59.43 30.70 -11.21
C LYS A 4 58.27 29.98 -11.96
N GLN A 5 58.65 28.96 -12.69
CA GLN A 5 57.64 27.96 -13.21
C GLN A 5 57.09 27.11 -12.06
N ARG A 6 55.78 27.01 -11.95
CA ARG A 6 55.08 26.00 -11.13
C ARG A 6 54.78 24.77 -11.98
N LYS A 7 55.33 23.64 -11.58
CA LYS A 7 54.94 22.31 -12.08
C LYS A 7 53.62 21.91 -11.45
N HIS A 8 52.60 21.64 -12.25
CA HIS A 8 51.39 20.90 -11.83
C HIS A 8 51.72 19.42 -11.94
N GLY A 9 51.70 18.72 -10.81
CA GLY A 9 51.79 17.26 -10.75
C GLY A 9 50.41 16.61 -10.98
N HIS A 10 50.34 15.76 -11.96
CA HIS A 10 49.27 14.80 -12.12
C HIS A 10 49.43 13.70 -11.07
N SER A 11 48.50 13.61 -10.13
CA SER A 11 48.41 12.50 -9.16
C SER A 11 46.95 12.29 -8.69
N SER A 12 46.02 12.06 -9.61
CA SER A 12 44.64 11.70 -9.23
C SER A 12 44.13 10.38 -9.84
N GLY A 13 44.89 9.72 -10.71
CA GLY A 13 44.51 8.44 -11.32
C GLY A 13 44.82 7.20 -10.46
N ALA A 14 45.90 7.22 -9.71
CA ALA A 14 46.41 6.05 -8.99
C ALA A 14 45.66 5.73 -7.68
N PHE A 15 44.99 6.70 -7.06
CA PHE A 15 44.22 6.49 -5.82
C PHE A 15 42.81 5.88 -6.09
N MET A 16 42.18 6.16 -7.23
CA MET A 16 40.89 5.60 -7.59
C MET A 16 40.98 4.12 -8.03
N ASP A 17 42.07 3.74 -8.70
CA ASP A 17 42.28 2.36 -9.15
C ASP A 17 42.55 1.38 -7.99
N VAL A 18 43.25 1.82 -6.95
CA VAL A 18 43.58 0.99 -5.79
C VAL A 18 42.32 0.70 -4.92
N ASP A 19 41.40 1.64 -4.81
CA ASP A 19 40.14 1.42 -4.07
C ASP A 19 39.16 0.53 -4.84
N PHE A 20 39.13 0.63 -6.17
CA PHE A 20 38.29 -0.21 -7.00
C PHE A 20 38.76 -1.68 -7.02
N GLU A 21 40.07 -1.91 -7.09
CA GLU A 21 40.66 -3.26 -6.98
C GLU A 21 40.49 -3.86 -5.58
N LYS A 22 40.60 -3.07 -4.51
CA LYS A 22 40.28 -3.52 -3.14
C LYS A 22 38.82 -3.86 -2.96
N GLN A 23 37.90 -3.08 -3.51
CA GLN A 23 36.48 -3.39 -3.48
C GLN A 23 36.16 -4.66 -4.27
N LYS A 24 36.75 -4.86 -5.44
CA LYS A 24 36.64 -6.12 -6.20
C LYS A 24 37.17 -7.31 -5.38
N GLN A 25 38.36 -7.20 -4.80
CA GLN A 25 38.92 -8.28 -3.99
C GLN A 25 38.06 -8.59 -2.75
N HIS A 26 37.48 -7.58 -2.10
CA HIS A 26 36.56 -7.76 -0.99
C HIS A 26 35.26 -8.44 -1.42
N PHE A 27 34.74 -8.09 -2.59
CA PHE A 27 33.55 -8.71 -3.19
C PHE A 27 33.84 -10.19 -3.55
N PHE A 28 34.95 -10.49 -4.22
CA PHE A 28 35.36 -11.85 -4.53
C PHE A 28 35.58 -12.73 -3.29
N GLN A 29 36.23 -12.19 -2.26
CA GLN A 29 36.41 -12.93 -1.00
C GLN A 29 35.08 -13.22 -0.29
N ARG A 30 34.13 -12.33 -0.39
CA ARG A 30 32.80 -12.51 0.18
C ARG A 30 31.99 -13.60 -0.55
N GLU A 31 32.06 -13.63 -1.86
CA GLU A 31 31.43 -14.68 -2.67
C GLU A 31 32.04 -16.06 -2.45
N ILE A 32 33.37 -16.17 -2.44
CA ILE A 32 34.07 -17.43 -2.13
C ILE A 32 33.72 -17.93 -0.72
N THR A 33 33.60 -17.03 0.26
CA THR A 33 33.23 -17.39 1.63
C THR A 33 31.77 -17.85 1.70
N THR A 34 30.87 -17.23 0.94
CA THR A 34 29.46 -17.63 0.86
C THR A 34 29.32 -18.98 0.19
N MET A 35 30.04 -19.24 -0.90
CA MET A 35 30.06 -20.53 -1.60
C MET A 35 30.56 -21.67 -0.69
N LYS A 36 31.65 -21.44 0.08
CA LYS A 36 32.14 -22.39 1.06
C LYS A 36 31.12 -22.72 2.15
N LYS A 37 30.34 -21.74 2.60
CA LYS A 37 29.27 -21.94 3.59
C LYS A 37 28.10 -22.75 3.03
N ILE A 38 27.69 -22.48 1.79
CA ILE A 38 26.62 -23.24 1.12
C ILE A 38 27.06 -24.69 0.91
N LEU A 39 28.28 -24.93 0.43
CA LEU A 39 28.82 -26.28 0.26
C LEU A 39 28.99 -27.04 1.60
N ALA A 40 29.43 -26.35 2.65
CA ALA A 40 29.52 -26.94 3.99
C ALA A 40 28.14 -27.29 4.55
N LEU A 41 27.13 -26.39 4.37
CA LEU A 41 25.75 -26.61 4.79
C LEU A 41 25.14 -27.81 4.07
N ALA A 42 25.35 -27.91 2.77
CA ALA A 42 24.84 -28.99 1.96
C ALA A 42 25.56 -30.34 2.26
N ALA A 43 26.86 -30.32 2.50
CA ALA A 43 27.61 -31.50 2.87
C ALA A 43 27.17 -32.05 4.23
N VAL A 44 26.87 -31.20 5.22
CA VAL A 44 26.39 -31.65 6.54
C VAL A 44 24.95 -32.18 6.43
N ALA A 45 24.09 -31.59 5.57
CA ALA A 45 22.76 -32.16 5.30
C ALA A 45 22.83 -33.56 4.69
N ALA A 46 23.84 -33.80 3.82
CA ALA A 46 24.09 -35.13 3.25
C ALA A 46 24.50 -36.17 4.30
N LEU A 47 25.34 -35.79 5.27
CA LEU A 47 25.83 -36.69 6.33
C LEU A 47 24.73 -37.08 7.33
N THR A 48 23.71 -36.27 7.54
CA THR A 48 22.58 -36.54 8.45
C THR A 48 21.48 -37.43 7.83
N ALA A 49 21.43 -37.52 6.50
CA ALA A 49 20.40 -38.30 5.79
C ALA A 49 20.71 -39.84 5.68
N GLY A 50 21.82 -40.33 6.21
CA GLY A 50 22.09 -41.76 6.38
C GLY A 50 22.13 -42.60 5.11
N VAL A 51 22.52 -42.06 3.98
CA VAL A 51 22.56 -42.79 2.69
C VAL A 51 24.00 -43.22 2.39
N SER A 52 24.39 -44.42 2.87
CA SER A 52 25.61 -45.10 2.41
C SER A 52 25.31 -45.85 1.12
N ALA A 53 25.21 -45.17 0.02
CA ALA A 53 25.31 -45.78 -1.31
C ALA A 53 26.43 -45.04 -2.05
N TYR A 54 27.44 -45.75 -2.50
CA TYR A 54 28.46 -45.24 -3.40
C TYR A 54 27.81 -44.86 -4.73
N ALA A 55 27.23 -43.68 -4.79
CA ALA A 55 26.75 -43.11 -6.04
C ALA A 55 27.97 -42.62 -6.82
N ALA A 56 28.13 -43.10 -8.05
CA ALA A 56 29.17 -42.58 -8.94
C ALA A 56 28.91 -41.09 -9.17
N ASN A 57 29.93 -40.24 -9.03
CA ASN A 57 29.84 -38.83 -9.33
C ASN A 57 29.41 -38.63 -10.78
N PRO A 58 28.33 -37.90 -11.06
CA PRO A 58 27.84 -37.70 -12.43
C PRO A 58 28.68 -36.71 -13.23
N PHE A 59 29.65 -36.02 -12.62
CA PHE A 59 30.41 -34.95 -13.28
C PHE A 59 31.80 -35.41 -13.71
N SER A 60 32.13 -35.17 -14.99
CA SER A 60 33.38 -35.64 -15.57
C SER A 60 34.62 -34.85 -15.13
N ASP A 61 34.44 -33.66 -14.58
CA ASP A 61 35.50 -32.77 -14.12
C ASP A 61 35.71 -32.78 -12.57
N VAL A 62 35.05 -33.69 -11.86
CA VAL A 62 35.26 -33.94 -10.43
C VAL A 62 35.75 -35.39 -10.28
N THR A 63 37.01 -35.55 -9.96
CA THR A 63 37.67 -36.85 -9.92
C THR A 63 37.78 -37.40 -8.48
N PRO A 64 37.98 -38.73 -8.28
CA PRO A 64 38.12 -39.32 -6.97
C PRO A 64 39.24 -38.73 -6.12
N ASP A 65 40.23 -38.10 -6.74
CA ASP A 65 41.34 -37.42 -6.06
C ASP A 65 40.99 -36.02 -5.54
N ASP A 66 39.84 -35.45 -5.96
CA ASP A 66 39.37 -34.18 -5.47
C ASP A 66 38.81 -34.30 -4.06
N TRP A 67 39.22 -33.40 -3.18
CA TRP A 67 38.74 -33.36 -1.80
C TRP A 67 37.23 -33.23 -1.67
N ALA A 68 36.55 -32.67 -2.66
CA ALA A 68 35.12 -32.44 -2.66
C ALA A 68 34.34 -33.58 -3.38
N TYR A 69 35.00 -34.62 -3.92
CA TYR A 69 34.36 -35.64 -4.73
C TYR A 69 33.12 -36.26 -4.07
N GLN A 70 33.27 -36.72 -2.82
CA GLN A 70 32.17 -37.35 -2.10
C GLN A 70 31.05 -36.35 -1.83
N ALA A 71 31.38 -35.12 -1.39
CA ALA A 71 30.38 -34.07 -1.09
C ALA A 71 29.60 -33.67 -2.31
N VAL A 72 30.25 -33.51 -3.47
CA VAL A 72 29.58 -33.13 -4.74
C VAL A 72 28.71 -34.28 -5.26
N SER A 73 29.19 -35.55 -5.13
CA SER A 73 28.39 -36.73 -5.45
C SER A 73 27.11 -36.82 -4.60
N ASP A 74 27.25 -36.70 -3.30
CA ASP A 74 26.11 -36.78 -2.38
C ASP A 74 25.10 -35.66 -2.59
N LEU A 75 25.55 -34.43 -2.85
CA LEU A 75 24.71 -33.28 -3.18
C LEU A 75 24.00 -33.42 -4.53
N SER A 76 24.65 -34.04 -5.50
CA SER A 76 24.03 -34.35 -6.80
C SER A 76 22.94 -35.41 -6.69
N VAL A 77 23.21 -36.51 -5.95
CA VAL A 77 22.19 -37.54 -5.67
C VAL A 77 20.97 -36.98 -4.96
N GLN A 78 21.18 -36.01 -4.06
CA GLN A 78 20.11 -35.34 -3.33
C GLN A 78 19.40 -34.25 -4.19
N GLY A 79 19.87 -33.99 -5.41
CA GLY A 79 19.29 -32.97 -6.28
C GLY A 79 19.48 -31.53 -5.77
N VAL A 80 20.48 -31.30 -4.92
CA VAL A 80 20.85 -29.93 -4.45
C VAL A 80 21.75 -29.26 -5.48
N VAL A 81 22.64 -30.03 -6.09
CA VAL A 81 23.56 -29.60 -7.15
C VAL A 81 23.25 -30.35 -8.44
N GLU A 82 23.05 -29.58 -9.51
CA GLU A 82 22.84 -30.10 -10.87
C GLU A 82 24.00 -29.66 -11.72
N GLY A 83 24.90 -30.23 -12.18
CA GLY A 83 25.97 -29.72 -13.08
C GLY A 83 25.47 -29.00 -14.31
N TYR A 84 26.34 -28.75 -15.23
CA TYR A 84 26.04 -28.14 -16.51
C TYR A 84 25.54 -29.19 -17.52
N PRO A 85 24.83 -28.77 -18.59
CA PRO A 85 24.34 -29.69 -19.62
C PRO A 85 25.42 -30.48 -20.34
N ASP A 86 26.68 -30.05 -20.23
CA ASP A 86 27.85 -30.77 -20.80
C ASP A 86 28.40 -31.87 -19.85
N GLY A 87 27.72 -32.14 -18.75
CA GLY A 87 28.10 -33.16 -17.77
C GLY A 87 29.27 -32.77 -16.85
N THR A 88 29.55 -31.49 -16.71
CA THR A 88 30.62 -30.97 -15.84
C THR A 88 30.05 -30.24 -14.62
N PHE A 89 30.84 -30.16 -13.54
CA PHE A 89 30.53 -29.38 -12.34
C PHE A 89 31.09 -27.95 -12.38
N LYS A 90 32.24 -27.75 -13.04
CA LYS A 90 32.95 -26.47 -13.20
C LYS A 90 33.27 -25.78 -11.88
N GLY A 91 33.83 -26.52 -10.93
CA GLY A 91 34.08 -26.05 -9.57
C GLY A 91 35.05 -24.85 -9.47
N GLU A 92 35.86 -24.59 -10.49
CA GLU A 92 36.73 -23.42 -10.55
C GLU A 92 36.06 -22.16 -11.14
N ARG A 93 34.85 -22.29 -11.69
CA ARG A 93 34.11 -21.16 -12.25
C ARG A 93 33.42 -20.36 -11.16
N ASN A 94 33.39 -19.03 -11.29
CA ASN A 94 32.59 -18.16 -10.46
C ASN A 94 31.09 -18.43 -10.73
N MET A 95 30.32 -18.67 -9.69
CA MET A 95 28.87 -18.82 -9.76
C MET A 95 28.20 -17.44 -9.80
N THR A 96 27.17 -17.31 -10.60
CA THR A 96 26.32 -16.12 -10.61
C THR A 96 25.41 -16.10 -9.37
N ARG A 97 24.88 -14.93 -9.01
CA ARG A 97 23.90 -14.79 -7.91
C ARG A 97 22.66 -15.66 -8.16
N TYR A 98 22.20 -15.78 -9.40
CA TYR A 98 21.07 -16.64 -9.77
C TYR A 98 21.35 -18.14 -9.58
N GLU A 99 22.53 -18.62 -9.93
CA GLU A 99 22.94 -20.02 -9.68
C GLU A 99 23.01 -20.31 -8.18
N LEU A 100 23.53 -19.38 -7.38
CA LEU A 100 23.52 -19.48 -5.91
C LEU A 100 22.09 -19.48 -5.34
N ALA A 101 21.21 -18.60 -5.82
CA ALA A 101 19.82 -18.57 -5.40
C ALA A 101 19.08 -19.88 -5.71
N GLN A 102 19.37 -20.54 -6.84
CA GLN A 102 18.80 -21.86 -7.16
C GLN A 102 19.22 -22.94 -6.14
N ILE A 103 20.48 -22.93 -5.70
CA ILE A 103 20.97 -23.86 -4.66
C ILE A 103 20.28 -23.56 -3.32
N VAL A 104 20.16 -22.29 -2.94
CA VAL A 104 19.44 -21.86 -1.73
C VAL A 104 17.98 -22.33 -1.78
N ALA A 105 17.29 -22.16 -2.92
CA ALA A 105 15.92 -22.62 -3.14
C ALA A 105 15.76 -24.14 -2.91
N ARG A 106 16.68 -24.94 -3.43
CA ARG A 106 16.67 -26.40 -3.24
C ARG A 106 16.94 -26.83 -1.80
N LEU A 107 17.83 -26.11 -1.09
CA LEU A 107 18.05 -26.32 0.34
C LEU A 107 16.84 -25.93 1.17
N MET A 108 16.13 -24.86 0.81
CA MET A 108 14.88 -24.47 1.46
C MET A 108 13.78 -25.53 1.31
N ALA A 109 13.73 -26.23 0.18
CA ALA A 109 12.78 -27.33 -0.01
C ALA A 109 13.05 -28.54 0.91
N LYS A 110 14.20 -28.58 1.57
CA LYS A 110 14.65 -29.66 2.49
C LYS A 110 14.94 -29.14 3.91
N GLU A 111 14.38 -28.02 4.26
CA GLU A 111 14.65 -27.34 5.54
C GLU A 111 14.30 -28.19 6.77
N ASP A 112 13.29 -29.05 6.67
CA ASP A 112 12.87 -30.00 7.70
C ASP A 112 13.93 -31.05 8.07
N GLN A 113 14.95 -31.23 7.20
CA GLN A 113 16.07 -32.15 7.41
C GLN A 113 17.31 -31.46 8.02
N LEU A 114 17.26 -30.14 8.19
CA LEU A 114 18.37 -29.33 8.67
C LEU A 114 18.31 -29.14 10.21
N ASN A 115 19.50 -29.15 10.85
CA ASN A 115 19.59 -28.76 12.25
C ASN A 115 19.46 -27.23 12.45
N ALA A 116 19.32 -26.77 13.70
CA ALA A 116 19.08 -25.38 14.04
C ALA A 116 20.18 -24.40 13.53
N GLU A 117 21.44 -24.80 13.51
CA GLU A 117 22.56 -24.00 13.02
C GLU A 117 22.52 -23.87 11.48
N GLN A 118 22.20 -24.97 10.81
CA GLN A 118 22.04 -25.03 9.36
C GLN A 118 20.84 -24.21 8.90
N GLN A 119 19.72 -24.29 9.61
CA GLN A 119 18.54 -23.48 9.36
C GLN A 119 18.85 -21.98 9.51
N ALA A 120 19.54 -21.58 10.59
CA ALA A 120 19.95 -20.19 10.78
C ALA A 120 20.87 -19.67 9.67
N THR A 121 21.74 -20.54 9.13
CA THR A 121 22.59 -20.20 7.99
C THR A 121 21.80 -20.10 6.68
N LEU A 122 20.88 -21.03 6.44
CA LEU A 122 19.99 -21.03 5.29
C LEU A 122 19.10 -19.79 5.26
N ASP A 123 18.51 -19.40 6.40
CA ASP A 123 17.71 -18.19 6.54
C ASP A 123 18.49 -16.92 6.17
N LYS A 124 19.75 -16.85 6.62
CA LYS A 124 20.61 -15.72 6.31
C LYS A 124 20.92 -15.64 4.80
N LEU A 125 21.13 -16.79 4.16
CA LEU A 125 21.34 -16.88 2.73
C LEU A 125 20.05 -16.54 1.96
N ALA A 126 18.91 -17.05 2.39
CA ALA A 126 17.62 -16.74 1.81
C ALA A 126 17.31 -15.23 1.87
N GLY A 127 17.66 -14.57 2.98
CA GLY A 127 17.56 -13.11 3.08
C GLY A 127 18.51 -12.35 2.16
N GLU A 128 19.74 -12.82 1.97
CA GLU A 128 20.72 -12.19 1.06
C GLU A 128 20.34 -12.33 -0.42
N TYR A 129 19.70 -13.44 -0.80
CA TYR A 129 19.28 -13.75 -2.17
C TYR A 129 17.77 -13.58 -2.40
N ALA A 130 17.08 -12.79 -1.57
CA ALA A 130 15.63 -12.65 -1.59
C ALA A 130 15.09 -12.17 -2.96
N ASP A 131 15.76 -11.24 -3.62
CA ASP A 131 15.34 -10.71 -4.93
C ASP A 131 15.47 -11.77 -6.03
N GLU A 132 16.56 -12.53 -6.05
CA GLU A 132 16.77 -13.61 -7.01
C GLU A 132 15.80 -14.78 -6.76
N LEU A 133 15.56 -15.14 -5.51
CA LEU A 133 14.59 -16.17 -5.12
C LEU A 133 13.16 -15.76 -5.52
N ALA A 134 12.78 -14.50 -5.31
CA ALA A 134 11.48 -13.98 -5.75
C ALA A 134 11.31 -14.07 -7.28
N ASN A 135 12.37 -13.76 -8.04
CA ASN A 135 12.37 -13.88 -9.49
C ASN A 135 12.30 -15.34 -9.97
N LEU A 136 12.80 -16.29 -9.17
CA LEU A 136 12.67 -17.74 -9.41
C LEU A 136 11.30 -18.29 -8.99
N GLY A 137 10.40 -17.45 -8.46
CA GLY A 137 9.09 -17.85 -7.96
C GLY A 137 9.13 -18.65 -6.65
N VAL A 138 10.29 -18.69 -6.00
CA VAL A 138 10.44 -19.34 -4.69
C VAL A 138 9.90 -18.43 -3.61
N ARG A 139 8.80 -18.81 -3.00
CA ARG A 139 8.31 -18.14 -1.79
C ARG A 139 9.24 -18.48 -0.64
N VAL A 140 9.76 -17.47 -0.02
CA VAL A 140 10.57 -17.61 1.20
C VAL A 140 9.61 -17.84 2.39
N SER A 141 8.95 -19.00 2.40
CA SER A 141 7.90 -19.34 3.37
C SER A 141 8.40 -19.27 4.83
N ASN A 142 9.68 -19.38 5.04
CA ASN A 142 10.30 -19.34 6.38
C ASN A 142 10.64 -17.92 6.84
N LEU A 143 10.93 -16.99 5.93
CA LEU A 143 10.98 -15.57 6.27
C LEU A 143 9.55 -15.07 6.60
N GLU A 144 8.54 -15.53 5.88
CA GLU A 144 7.13 -15.24 6.20
C GLU A 144 6.73 -15.79 7.58
N LYS A 145 7.19 -16.97 7.98
CA LYS A 145 6.96 -17.53 9.32
C LYS A 145 7.75 -16.81 10.44
N LYS A 146 8.94 -16.29 10.17
CA LYS A 146 9.77 -15.56 11.14
C LYS A 146 9.39 -14.10 11.33
N VAL A 147 8.80 -13.46 10.31
CA VAL A 147 8.21 -12.11 10.44
C VAL A 147 6.93 -12.17 11.28
N GLY A 148 6.41 -13.38 11.53
CA GLY A 148 5.18 -13.63 12.26
C GLY A 148 3.95 -13.33 11.41
N ASN A 149 2.78 -13.67 11.94
CA ASN A 149 1.49 -13.43 11.28
C ASN A 149 1.05 -11.95 11.30
N ILE A 150 1.94 -11.02 11.67
CA ILE A 150 1.64 -9.59 11.83
C ILE A 150 2.42 -8.79 10.79
N SER A 151 1.70 -8.00 10.01
CA SER A 151 2.28 -7.03 9.08
C SER A 151 1.89 -5.61 9.46
N TRP A 152 2.79 -4.68 9.24
CA TRP A 152 2.62 -3.26 9.50
C TRP A 152 2.78 -2.46 8.21
N ASN A 153 1.95 -1.46 8.04
CA ASN A 153 2.13 -0.42 7.03
C ASN A 153 1.49 0.87 7.54
N GLY A 154 1.75 1.97 6.86
CA GLY A 154 1.19 3.22 7.31
C GLY A 154 1.29 4.34 6.31
N ASP A 155 0.78 5.48 6.74
CA ASP A 155 0.94 6.75 6.06
C ASP A 155 1.20 7.89 7.05
N ALA A 156 1.92 8.90 6.58
CA ALA A 156 2.08 10.16 7.29
C ALA A 156 1.70 11.31 6.36
N ARG A 157 1.20 12.40 6.95
CA ARG A 157 0.83 13.61 6.24
C ARG A 157 1.23 14.84 7.04
N MET A 158 1.83 15.81 6.37
CA MET A 158 1.97 17.19 6.85
C MET A 158 1.12 18.08 5.95
N ARG A 159 0.24 18.90 6.55
CA ARG A 159 -0.75 19.67 5.79
C ARG A 159 -0.86 21.10 6.32
N TYR A 160 -0.96 22.03 5.39
CA TYR A 160 -1.47 23.38 5.61
C TYR A 160 -2.88 23.46 5.04
N THR A 161 -3.80 24.13 5.75
CA THR A 161 -5.17 24.38 5.30
C THR A 161 -5.53 25.85 5.58
N ASN A 162 -5.93 26.55 4.53
CA ASN A 162 -6.67 27.80 4.61
C ASN A 162 -8.17 27.47 4.48
N PHE A 163 -8.97 28.07 5.33
CA PHE A 163 -10.38 27.72 5.46
C PHE A 163 -11.30 28.67 4.72
N SER A 164 -12.48 28.17 4.31
CA SER A 164 -13.58 28.94 3.71
C SER A 164 -14.40 29.73 4.74
N ALA A 165 -14.26 29.41 6.01
CA ALA A 165 -14.86 30.14 7.13
C ALA A 165 -13.86 31.13 7.72
N ASP A 166 -14.34 32.19 8.38
CA ASP A 166 -13.50 33.16 9.10
C ASP A 166 -12.90 32.51 10.36
N LYS A 167 -11.88 31.72 10.14
CA LYS A 167 -11.08 31.04 11.18
C LYS A 167 -9.60 30.96 10.77
N ALA A 168 -8.73 30.88 11.78
CA ALA A 168 -7.29 30.81 11.56
C ALA A 168 -6.87 29.59 10.74
N ASP A 169 -5.89 29.79 9.88
CA ASP A 169 -5.24 28.73 9.12
C ASP A 169 -4.71 27.61 10.02
N LYS A 170 -4.67 26.41 9.48
CA LYS A 170 -4.27 25.23 10.24
C LYS A 170 -3.04 24.55 9.65
N TYR A 171 -2.11 24.23 10.54
CA TYR A 171 -0.98 23.35 10.27
C TYR A 171 -1.17 22.05 11.04
N ASP A 172 -1.32 20.94 10.36
CA ASP A 172 -1.46 19.64 11.02
C ASP A 172 -0.56 18.56 10.43
N GLY A 173 -0.15 17.65 11.32
CA GLY A 173 0.49 16.39 10.99
C GLY A 173 -0.41 15.23 11.40
N ARG A 174 -0.33 14.12 10.67
CA ARG A 174 -1.03 12.87 11.01
C ARG A 174 -0.15 11.69 10.67
N ILE A 175 -0.10 10.72 11.58
CA ILE A 175 0.44 9.39 11.31
C ILE A 175 -0.69 8.37 11.48
N ARG A 176 -0.79 7.42 10.55
CA ARG A 176 -1.63 6.24 10.68
C ARG A 176 -0.78 4.99 10.57
N LEU A 177 -0.94 4.09 11.52
CA LEU A 177 -0.29 2.78 11.53
C LEU A 177 -1.37 1.70 11.42
N ASN A 178 -1.31 0.90 10.38
CA ASN A 178 -2.15 -0.26 10.20
C ASN A 178 -1.41 -1.50 10.70
N VAL A 179 -2.08 -2.31 11.47
CA VAL A 179 -1.61 -3.60 11.96
C VAL A 179 -2.54 -4.67 11.43
N LYS A 180 -2.01 -5.62 10.68
CA LYS A 180 -2.77 -6.77 10.20
C LYS A 180 -2.20 -8.05 10.80
N GLY A 181 -3.00 -8.75 11.58
CA GLY A 181 -2.70 -10.09 12.10
C GLY A 181 -3.39 -11.15 11.25
N GLN A 182 -2.62 -12.01 10.56
CA GLN A 182 -3.16 -13.13 9.80
C GLN A 182 -3.46 -14.28 10.76
N VAL A 183 -4.74 -14.68 10.87
CA VAL A 183 -5.19 -15.79 11.74
C VAL A 183 -5.03 -17.14 11.03
N ASN A 184 -5.46 -17.20 9.76
CA ASN A 184 -5.29 -18.33 8.85
C ASN A 184 -5.44 -17.82 7.41
N ASP A 185 -5.37 -18.70 6.41
CA ASP A 185 -5.42 -18.33 4.98
C ASP A 185 -6.65 -17.51 4.60
N ALA A 186 -7.76 -17.70 5.30
CA ALA A 186 -9.05 -17.02 5.01
C ALA A 186 -9.33 -15.84 5.93
N THR A 187 -8.71 -15.75 7.12
CA THR A 187 -9.10 -14.82 8.19
C THR A 187 -7.95 -13.94 8.64
N TYR A 188 -8.21 -12.63 8.75
CA TYR A 188 -7.29 -11.70 9.38
C TYR A 188 -8.02 -10.70 10.29
N VAL A 189 -7.28 -10.15 11.24
CA VAL A 189 -7.70 -9.01 12.07
C VAL A 189 -6.93 -7.78 11.61
N GLN A 190 -7.59 -6.66 11.49
CA GLN A 190 -7.00 -5.37 11.10
C GLN A 190 -7.27 -4.34 12.19
N GLY A 191 -6.22 -3.66 12.64
CA GLY A 191 -6.30 -2.47 13.49
C GLY A 191 -5.68 -1.26 12.81
N GLN A 192 -6.14 -0.05 13.11
CA GLN A 192 -5.52 1.20 12.69
C GLN A 192 -5.38 2.14 13.87
N PHE A 193 -4.15 2.57 14.15
CA PHE A 193 -3.83 3.62 15.10
C PHE A 193 -3.63 4.94 14.34
N VAL A 194 -4.14 6.02 14.92
CA VAL A 194 -4.03 7.36 14.35
C VAL A 194 -3.55 8.32 15.43
N THR A 195 -2.55 9.12 15.09
CA THR A 195 -2.09 10.24 15.90
C THR A 195 -2.14 11.50 15.06
N ASN A 196 -2.75 12.55 15.59
CA ASN A 196 -2.76 13.89 14.99
C ASN A 196 -1.92 14.83 15.86
N MET A 197 -1.24 15.77 15.20
CA MET A 197 -0.51 16.87 15.84
C MET A 197 -0.91 18.18 15.17
N TYR A 198 -1.07 19.21 15.98
CA TYR A 198 -1.38 20.55 15.51
C TYR A 198 -0.16 21.44 15.78
N PHE A 199 0.31 22.14 14.75
CA PHE A 199 1.48 23.00 14.85
C PHE A 199 1.04 24.46 14.91
N LYS A 200 1.81 25.31 15.59
CA LYS A 200 1.68 26.78 15.59
C LYS A 200 0.26 27.25 15.90
N ASP A 201 -0.04 27.44 17.16
CA ASP A 201 -1.27 28.06 17.70
C ASP A 201 -2.59 27.40 17.30
N ALA A 202 -2.54 26.30 16.55
CA ALA A 202 -3.72 25.52 16.24
C ALA A 202 -4.25 24.88 17.53
N LYS A 203 -5.47 25.23 17.92
CA LYS A 203 -6.15 24.60 19.05
C LYS A 203 -6.50 23.16 18.70
N GLY A 204 -6.02 22.22 19.45
CA GLY A 204 -6.30 20.79 19.34
C GLY A 204 -5.54 20.03 20.42
N ASP A 205 -5.98 18.85 20.78
CA ASP A 205 -5.25 17.96 21.69
C ASP A 205 -4.09 17.31 20.93
N ASP A 206 -2.89 17.85 21.15
CA ASP A 206 -1.68 17.33 20.55
C ASP A 206 -1.36 15.94 21.06
N GLY A 207 -1.07 15.03 20.11
CA GLY A 207 -0.49 13.74 20.40
C GLY A 207 -1.47 12.66 20.88
N ASP A 208 -2.76 12.90 20.86
CA ASP A 208 -3.74 11.85 21.13
C ASP A 208 -3.65 10.75 20.09
N THR A 209 -3.31 9.56 20.58
CA THR A 209 -3.32 8.34 19.76
C THR A 209 -4.60 7.58 20.03
N SER A 210 -5.39 7.39 19.00
CA SER A 210 -6.63 6.62 19.07
C SER A 210 -6.61 5.41 18.13
N MET A 211 -7.36 4.39 18.48
CA MET A 211 -7.65 3.29 17.57
C MET A 211 -8.89 3.68 16.73
N SER A 212 -8.65 4.02 15.47
CA SER A 212 -9.72 4.47 14.56
C SER A 212 -10.48 3.31 13.93
N GLN A 213 -9.87 2.13 13.79
CA GLN A 213 -10.48 0.96 13.21
C GLN A 213 -9.99 -0.31 13.92
N ILE A 214 -10.90 -1.27 14.08
CA ILE A 214 -10.60 -2.64 14.48
C ILE A 214 -11.69 -3.56 13.93
N TYR A 215 -11.32 -4.51 13.07
CA TYR A 215 -12.26 -5.44 12.48
C TYR A 215 -11.62 -6.79 12.15
N VAL A 216 -12.46 -7.80 12.06
CA VAL A 216 -12.11 -9.13 11.52
C VAL A 216 -12.65 -9.23 10.10
N ASN A 217 -11.85 -9.77 9.19
CA ASN A 217 -12.27 -10.12 7.84
C ASN A 217 -12.10 -11.63 7.61
N HIS A 218 -13.15 -12.26 7.09
CA HIS A 218 -13.11 -13.66 6.66
C HIS A 218 -13.50 -13.78 5.19
N ASN A 219 -12.67 -14.47 4.40
CA ASN A 219 -12.90 -14.70 2.99
C ASN A 219 -13.55 -16.08 2.77
N PHE A 220 -14.67 -16.11 2.11
CA PHE A 220 -15.34 -17.35 1.63
C PHE A 220 -14.96 -17.55 0.16
N GLY A 221 -13.91 -18.33 -0.06
CA GLY A 221 -13.34 -18.50 -1.39
C GLY A 221 -12.65 -17.23 -1.92
N LYS A 222 -12.75 -17.00 -3.24
CA LYS A 222 -12.01 -15.91 -3.91
C LYS A 222 -12.78 -14.58 -3.98
N ASN A 223 -14.09 -14.63 -3.91
CA ASN A 223 -14.93 -13.51 -4.31
C ASN A 223 -15.80 -12.94 -3.18
N VAL A 224 -16.06 -13.70 -2.12
CA VAL A 224 -16.93 -13.28 -1.02
C VAL A 224 -16.10 -13.02 0.24
N ALA A 225 -16.38 -11.92 0.93
CA ALA A 225 -15.80 -11.62 2.24
C ALA A 225 -16.87 -11.13 3.20
N VAL A 226 -16.74 -11.49 4.47
CA VAL A 226 -17.49 -10.94 5.59
C VAL A 226 -16.55 -10.16 6.47
N ARG A 227 -16.97 -8.96 6.90
CA ARG A 227 -16.21 -8.12 7.80
C ARG A 227 -17.07 -7.68 8.98
N LEU A 228 -16.50 -7.72 10.19
CA LEU A 228 -17.16 -7.40 11.45
C LEU A 228 -16.29 -6.48 12.29
N GLY A 229 -16.86 -5.42 12.84
CA GLY A 229 -16.20 -4.47 13.74
C GLY A 229 -16.20 -3.04 13.23
N ARG A 230 -15.34 -2.20 13.80
CA ARG A 230 -15.13 -0.82 13.36
C ARG A 230 -14.29 -0.81 12.11
N GLN A 231 -14.89 -0.40 11.00
CA GLN A 231 -14.32 -0.54 9.66
C GLN A 231 -14.55 0.70 8.79
N PRO A 232 -13.70 0.94 7.78
CA PRO A 232 -13.86 2.10 6.91
C PRO A 232 -15.10 1.96 6.01
N ILE A 233 -15.75 3.08 5.76
CA ILE A 233 -16.78 3.23 4.74
C ILE A 233 -16.66 4.62 4.12
N ALA A 234 -16.92 4.72 2.82
CA ALA A 234 -17.01 5.97 2.10
C ALA A 234 -18.18 5.93 1.13
N PHE A 235 -18.87 7.05 0.99
CA PHE A 235 -19.91 7.27 0.00
C PHE A 235 -19.54 8.45 -0.88
N GLY A 236 -19.74 8.31 -2.17
CA GLY A 236 -19.22 9.22 -3.19
C GLY A 236 -17.93 8.70 -3.81
N ASP A 237 -17.96 8.55 -5.13
CA ASP A 237 -16.94 7.88 -5.93
C ASP A 237 -15.63 8.70 -6.01
N GLN A 238 -15.77 10.03 -5.92
CA GLN A 238 -14.65 10.96 -5.94
C GLN A 238 -14.03 11.15 -4.55
N GLY A 239 -13.50 10.03 -3.98
CA GLY A 239 -12.80 10.04 -2.70
C GLY A 239 -13.69 10.10 -1.46
N GLY A 240 -14.99 9.79 -1.61
CA GLY A 240 -15.93 9.80 -0.50
C GLY A 240 -16.35 11.21 -0.11
N TRP A 241 -16.67 12.05 -1.08
CA TRP A 241 -17.03 13.44 -0.82
C TRP A 241 -18.35 13.61 -0.06
N LEU A 242 -19.26 12.63 -0.15
CA LEU A 242 -20.52 12.65 0.60
C LEU A 242 -20.32 12.20 2.06
N TYR A 243 -19.51 11.18 2.27
CA TYR A 243 -19.11 10.66 3.58
C TYR A 243 -17.80 9.90 3.50
N ASN A 244 -16.84 10.24 4.34
CA ASN A 244 -15.57 9.51 4.46
C ASN A 244 -14.94 9.79 5.84
N ALA A 245 -15.55 9.29 6.88
CA ALA A 245 -15.03 9.47 8.23
C ALA A 245 -13.88 8.49 8.52
N LEU A 246 -12.88 8.96 9.25
CA LEU A 246 -11.71 8.18 9.64
C LEU A 246 -12.12 6.91 10.42
N ASN A 247 -13.09 7.04 11.32
CA ASN A 247 -13.59 5.96 12.16
C ASN A 247 -14.62 5.07 11.44
N GLY A 248 -15.04 5.44 10.22
CA GLY A 248 -15.99 4.67 9.42
C GLY A 248 -17.28 4.37 10.15
N TYR A 249 -17.56 3.10 10.38
CA TYR A 249 -18.75 2.63 11.09
C TYR A 249 -18.47 1.37 11.90
N ASP A 250 -19.29 1.11 12.90
CA ASP A 250 -19.31 -0.09 13.73
C ASP A 250 -20.42 -1.01 13.24
N GLY A 251 -20.07 -2.20 12.73
CA GLY A 251 -21.06 -3.08 12.17
C GLY A 251 -20.52 -4.28 11.41
N ALA A 252 -21.38 -4.78 10.52
CA ALA A 252 -21.10 -5.95 9.69
C ALA A 252 -21.34 -5.64 8.21
N GLN A 253 -20.52 -6.25 7.35
CA GLN A 253 -20.74 -6.23 5.91
C GLN A 253 -20.43 -7.56 5.25
N VAL A 254 -21.07 -7.80 4.13
CA VAL A 254 -20.74 -8.84 3.17
C VAL A 254 -20.38 -8.18 1.86
N SER A 255 -19.27 -8.61 1.26
CA SER A 255 -18.79 -8.11 -0.02
C SER A 255 -18.65 -9.26 -1.02
N TYR A 256 -19.03 -9.01 -2.26
CA TYR A 256 -18.72 -9.85 -3.41
C TYR A 256 -17.89 -9.05 -4.39
N ASN A 257 -16.80 -9.63 -4.88
CA ASN A 257 -15.89 -8.96 -5.80
C ASN A 257 -15.40 -9.92 -6.88
N ASN A 258 -15.52 -9.52 -8.13
CA ASN A 258 -14.86 -10.18 -9.25
C ASN A 258 -14.20 -9.15 -10.18
N ALA A 259 -13.74 -9.56 -11.36
CA ALA A 259 -13.02 -8.66 -12.29
C ALA A 259 -13.86 -7.47 -12.78
N LYS A 260 -15.20 -7.55 -12.75
CA LYS A 260 -16.10 -6.53 -13.29
C LYS A 260 -17.14 -5.99 -12.30
N LEU A 261 -17.54 -6.82 -11.34
CA LEU A 261 -18.63 -6.51 -10.43
C LEU A 261 -18.12 -6.48 -8.98
N ALA A 262 -18.36 -5.38 -8.28
CA ALA A 262 -18.19 -5.26 -6.85
C ALA A 262 -19.54 -4.96 -6.21
N LEU A 263 -19.93 -5.73 -5.21
CA LEU A 263 -21.14 -5.52 -4.41
C LEU A 263 -20.76 -5.56 -2.93
N THR A 264 -21.30 -4.65 -2.15
CA THR A 264 -21.13 -4.66 -0.69
C THR A 264 -22.45 -4.25 -0.06
N THR A 265 -22.90 -4.99 0.93
CA THR A 265 -24.06 -4.62 1.77
C THR A 265 -23.68 -4.80 3.22
N GLY A 266 -24.28 -3.99 4.08
CA GLY A 266 -24.00 -4.04 5.49
C GLY A 266 -24.96 -3.22 6.33
N PHE A 267 -24.76 -3.29 7.63
CA PHE A 267 -25.51 -2.55 8.63
C PHE A 267 -24.61 -2.21 9.82
N GLY A 268 -24.98 -1.19 10.59
CA GLY A 268 -24.25 -0.77 11.76
C GLY A 268 -24.56 0.66 12.17
N GLN A 269 -23.60 1.33 12.82
CA GLN A 269 -23.71 2.70 13.28
C GLN A 269 -22.57 3.53 12.70
N LEU A 270 -22.87 4.68 12.11
CA LEU A 270 -21.87 5.63 11.63
C LEU A 270 -21.18 6.34 12.80
N ASN A 271 -19.85 6.50 12.72
CA ASN A 271 -19.06 7.04 13.82
C ASN A 271 -18.77 8.55 13.73
N ALA A 272 -19.29 9.22 12.69
CA ALA A 272 -19.09 10.65 12.49
C ALA A 272 -20.21 11.26 11.65
N GLY A 273 -20.16 12.61 11.51
CA GLY A 273 -21.11 13.36 10.71
C GLY A 273 -22.42 13.65 11.45
N LYS A 274 -23.41 14.13 10.69
CA LYS A 274 -24.74 14.48 11.21
C LYS A 274 -25.56 13.27 11.68
N VAL A 275 -25.25 12.09 11.16
CA VAL A 275 -25.92 10.81 11.42
C VAL A 275 -25.09 9.91 12.35
N LYS A 276 -24.19 10.50 13.12
CA LYS A 276 -23.41 9.78 14.12
C LYS A 276 -24.34 9.08 15.12
N ASP A 277 -23.97 7.83 15.44
CA ASP A 277 -24.67 6.95 16.40
C ASP A 277 -26.04 6.45 15.91
N ASN A 278 -26.48 6.79 14.70
CA ASN A 278 -27.69 6.23 14.12
C ASN A 278 -27.45 4.84 13.54
N ASP A 279 -28.44 3.95 13.71
CA ASP A 279 -28.43 2.67 13.02
C ASP A 279 -28.66 2.89 11.52
N PHE A 280 -27.85 2.29 10.69
CA PHE A 280 -28.00 2.37 9.24
C PHE A 280 -27.77 1.03 8.55
N TYR A 281 -28.29 0.88 7.36
CA TYR A 281 -27.95 -0.17 6.43
C TYR A 281 -27.65 0.41 5.06
N PHE A 282 -26.80 -0.27 4.31
CA PHE A 282 -26.34 0.21 3.03
C PHE A 282 -26.18 -0.91 2.01
N ALA A 283 -26.26 -0.53 0.75
CA ALA A 283 -25.85 -1.36 -0.38
C ALA A 283 -25.00 -0.50 -1.33
N LYS A 284 -23.87 -1.04 -1.78
CA LYS A 284 -22.96 -0.42 -2.75
C LYS A 284 -22.74 -1.38 -3.90
N GLY A 285 -22.82 -0.87 -5.11
CA GLY A 285 -22.55 -1.63 -6.32
C GLY A 285 -21.62 -0.87 -7.25
N ALA A 286 -20.70 -1.58 -7.89
CA ALA A 286 -19.88 -1.01 -8.97
C ALA A 286 -19.75 -2.04 -10.10
N TYR A 287 -19.87 -1.57 -11.34
CA TYR A 287 -19.70 -2.38 -12.52
C TYR A 287 -18.76 -1.73 -13.53
N ASP A 288 -17.74 -2.50 -13.95
CA ASP A 288 -16.75 -2.07 -14.95
C ASP A 288 -17.13 -2.63 -16.33
N PHE A 289 -17.60 -1.75 -17.21
CA PHE A 289 -17.91 -2.08 -18.61
C PHE A 289 -16.66 -2.19 -19.50
N GLY A 290 -15.46 -1.82 -18.97
CA GLY A 290 -14.22 -1.72 -19.72
C GLY A 290 -14.00 -0.32 -20.32
N PHE A 291 -15.03 0.31 -20.84
CA PHE A 291 -14.98 1.70 -21.33
C PHE A 291 -15.52 2.74 -20.33
N ALA A 292 -16.26 2.28 -19.32
CA ALA A 292 -16.84 3.13 -18.27
C ALA A 292 -17.02 2.30 -16.99
N LYS A 293 -17.05 2.98 -15.84
CA LYS A 293 -17.42 2.41 -14.54
C LYS A 293 -18.67 3.09 -14.03
N LEU A 294 -19.67 2.29 -13.68
CA LEU A 294 -20.90 2.74 -13.04
C LEU A 294 -20.86 2.34 -11.57
N ASN A 295 -21.22 3.27 -10.69
CA ASN A 295 -21.43 3.00 -9.27
C ASN A 295 -22.88 3.31 -8.90
N ALA A 296 -23.41 2.57 -7.96
CA ALA A 296 -24.72 2.80 -7.37
C ALA A 296 -24.68 2.50 -5.89
N ASP A 297 -25.10 3.44 -5.09
CA ASP A 297 -25.06 3.36 -3.63
C ASP A 297 -26.48 3.62 -3.08
N TYR A 298 -26.84 2.94 -2.01
CA TYR A 298 -28.04 3.19 -1.23
C TYR A 298 -27.71 3.17 0.25
N ILE A 299 -28.26 4.14 0.97
CA ILE A 299 -28.09 4.27 2.42
C ILE A 299 -29.46 4.52 3.01
N ALA A 300 -29.84 3.78 4.03
CA ALA A 300 -30.98 4.09 4.85
C ALA A 300 -30.55 4.19 6.30
N ASP A 301 -30.85 5.32 6.89
CA ASP A 301 -30.64 5.64 8.30
C ASP A 301 -31.91 5.36 9.09
N LYS A 302 -31.75 4.77 10.26
CA LYS A 302 -32.83 4.54 11.20
C LYS A 302 -32.54 5.29 12.49
N ASP A 303 -32.86 6.58 12.51
CA ASP A 303 -32.88 7.32 13.78
C ASP A 303 -34.14 6.94 14.57
N SER A 304 -33.93 6.32 15.72
CA SER A 304 -34.98 5.95 16.65
C SER A 304 -35.49 7.10 17.51
N VAL A 305 -34.79 8.24 17.54
CA VAL A 305 -35.05 9.33 18.49
C VAL A 305 -35.86 10.48 17.87
N ALA A 306 -35.67 10.77 16.60
CA ALA A 306 -36.21 11.98 15.96
C ALA A 306 -37.31 11.70 14.92
N ASP A 307 -37.70 10.48 14.68
CA ASP A 307 -38.60 10.07 13.57
C ASP A 307 -38.09 10.53 12.17
N ALA A 308 -36.81 10.86 12.10
CA ALA A 308 -36.14 11.37 10.92
C ALA A 308 -35.40 10.24 10.21
N ARG A 309 -36.14 9.42 9.50
CA ARG A 309 -35.55 8.41 8.61
C ARG A 309 -34.98 9.10 7.39
N GLN A 310 -33.75 8.79 7.05
CA GLN A 310 -33.12 9.24 5.79
C GLN A 310 -32.93 8.04 4.86
N GLU A 311 -33.35 8.20 3.62
CA GLU A 311 -33.10 7.24 2.55
C GLU A 311 -32.43 7.97 1.39
N VAL A 312 -31.15 7.68 1.19
CA VAL A 312 -30.32 8.32 0.19
C VAL A 312 -29.81 7.30 -0.82
N TYR A 313 -30.00 7.57 -2.08
CA TYR A 313 -29.39 6.80 -3.16
C TYR A 313 -28.48 7.67 -3.98
N GLY A 314 -27.47 7.07 -4.59
CA GLY A 314 -26.53 7.72 -5.46
C GLY A 314 -26.17 6.88 -6.66
N VAL A 315 -25.87 7.54 -7.77
CA VAL A 315 -25.30 6.90 -8.97
C VAL A 315 -24.14 7.74 -9.47
N GLY A 316 -23.05 7.08 -9.84
CA GLY A 316 -21.84 7.71 -10.34
C GLY A 316 -21.34 7.03 -11.60
N LEU A 317 -20.74 7.81 -12.47
CA LEU A 317 -20.17 7.37 -13.75
C LEU A 317 -18.76 7.90 -13.92
N ASN A 318 -17.83 7.02 -14.31
CA ASN A 318 -16.47 7.34 -14.68
C ASN A 318 -16.18 6.82 -16.08
N ILE A 319 -15.75 7.70 -16.98
CA ILE A 319 -15.45 7.36 -18.38
C ILE A 319 -14.01 7.75 -18.68
N PRO A 320 -13.06 6.78 -18.64
CA PRO A 320 -11.67 7.02 -19.02
C PRO A 320 -11.55 7.15 -20.54
N VAL A 321 -10.93 8.25 -20.99
CA VAL A 321 -10.66 8.53 -22.40
C VAL A 321 -9.18 8.89 -22.55
N GLN A 322 -8.34 7.93 -22.89
CA GLN A 322 -6.88 8.09 -22.95
C GLN A 322 -6.28 8.57 -21.60
N GLN A 323 -5.81 9.81 -21.55
CA GLN A 323 -5.27 10.45 -20.35
C GLN A 323 -6.32 11.26 -19.57
N PHE A 324 -7.51 11.40 -20.11
CA PHE A 324 -8.63 12.07 -19.47
C PHE A 324 -9.57 11.08 -18.81
N ASN A 325 -10.27 11.52 -17.78
CA ASN A 325 -11.40 10.81 -17.22
C ASN A 325 -12.53 11.83 -16.97
N VAL A 326 -13.67 11.60 -17.60
CA VAL A 326 -14.91 12.35 -17.36
C VAL A 326 -15.65 11.61 -16.25
N PHE A 327 -16.10 12.34 -15.24
CA PHE A 327 -16.82 11.75 -14.13
C PHE A 327 -17.99 12.61 -13.69
N GLY A 328 -18.93 12.00 -13.03
CA GLY A 328 -20.04 12.69 -12.38
C GLY A 328 -20.79 11.75 -11.46
N GLU A 329 -21.42 12.32 -10.45
CA GLU A 329 -22.25 11.62 -9.48
C GLU A 329 -23.51 12.44 -9.20
N TYR A 330 -24.60 11.76 -8.95
CA TYR A 330 -25.87 12.32 -8.49
C TYR A 330 -26.36 11.56 -7.28
N TRP A 331 -26.84 12.28 -6.29
CA TRP A 331 -27.39 11.77 -5.05
C TRP A 331 -28.73 12.42 -4.74
N ASN A 332 -29.65 11.67 -4.14
CA ASN A 332 -30.93 12.19 -3.71
C ASN A 332 -31.37 11.56 -2.38
N ASN A 333 -31.90 12.39 -1.49
CA ASN A 333 -32.54 11.97 -0.23
C ASN A 333 -34.05 11.93 -0.42
N THR A 334 -34.62 10.76 -0.59
CA THR A 334 -36.04 10.56 -0.87
C THR A 334 -36.97 10.91 0.29
N THR A 335 -36.43 11.10 1.48
CA THR A 335 -37.21 11.42 2.69
C THR A 335 -37.23 12.92 3.02
N ALA A 336 -36.31 13.68 2.44
CA ALA A 336 -36.31 15.13 2.58
C ALA A 336 -37.35 15.76 1.62
N LYS A 337 -37.88 16.91 2.00
CA LYS A 337 -38.86 17.66 1.18
C LYS A 337 -38.19 18.74 0.32
N ASP A 338 -37.13 19.31 0.84
CA ASP A 338 -36.39 20.41 0.24
C ASP A 338 -34.89 20.13 0.45
N TYR A 339 -34.05 20.68 -0.39
CA TYR A 339 -32.59 20.53 -0.30
C TYR A 339 -32.14 19.06 -0.24
N ASP A 340 -32.64 18.26 -1.15
CA ASP A 340 -32.62 16.82 -1.15
C ASP A 340 -31.68 16.20 -2.19
N THR A 341 -30.92 17.03 -2.95
CA THR A 341 -30.02 16.58 -4.00
C THR A 341 -28.57 16.97 -3.75
N ALA A 342 -27.66 16.20 -4.30
CA ALA A 342 -26.27 16.60 -4.44
C ALA A 342 -25.69 15.99 -5.71
N TRP A 343 -24.88 16.74 -6.44
CA TRP A 343 -24.20 16.21 -7.61
C TRP A 343 -22.86 16.89 -7.84
N ASN A 344 -21.99 16.19 -8.52
CA ASN A 344 -20.79 16.78 -9.10
C ASN A 344 -20.58 16.27 -10.53
N ALA A 345 -19.88 17.06 -11.30
CA ALA A 345 -19.39 16.66 -12.61
C ALA A 345 -18.05 17.30 -12.90
N GLY A 346 -17.14 16.53 -13.48
CA GLY A 346 -15.79 17.00 -13.67
C GLY A 346 -14.98 16.24 -14.70
N LEU A 347 -13.77 16.73 -14.85
CA LEU A 347 -12.76 16.19 -15.75
C LEU A 347 -11.46 16.04 -14.98
N SER A 348 -10.78 14.91 -15.13
CA SER A 348 -9.42 14.74 -14.68
C SER A 348 -8.48 14.42 -15.84
N TYR A 349 -7.22 14.80 -15.70
CA TYR A 349 -6.14 14.54 -16.65
C TYR A 349 -4.94 13.93 -15.93
N GLY A 350 -4.33 12.94 -16.53
CA GLY A 350 -3.14 12.27 -16.00
C GLY A 350 -3.47 11.20 -14.96
N LYS A 351 -2.44 10.69 -14.34
CA LYS A 351 -2.52 9.71 -13.25
C LYS A 351 -1.25 9.77 -12.40
N ALA A 352 -1.37 10.23 -11.19
CA ALA A 352 -0.30 10.17 -10.21
C ALA A 352 -0.15 8.72 -9.69
N ASP A 353 1.02 8.14 -9.91
CA ASP A 353 1.35 6.80 -9.42
C ASP A 353 2.36 6.92 -8.25
N TRP A 354 1.99 6.49 -7.07
CA TRP A 354 2.81 6.50 -5.86
C TRP A 354 4.17 5.79 -6.02
N LYS A 355 4.26 4.84 -6.95
CA LYS A 355 5.48 4.07 -7.21
C LYS A 355 6.42 4.76 -8.19
N LYS A 356 5.95 5.76 -8.95
CA LYS A 356 6.68 6.36 -10.06
C LYS A 356 6.80 7.87 -9.90
N ALA A 357 8.00 8.33 -9.56
CA ALA A 357 8.33 9.75 -9.47
C ALA A 357 8.06 10.51 -10.79
N GLY A 358 7.65 11.76 -10.69
CA GLY A 358 7.34 12.63 -11.83
C GLY A 358 5.94 12.42 -12.42
N THR A 359 5.15 11.44 -11.95
CA THR A 359 3.76 11.28 -12.39
C THR A 359 2.85 12.26 -11.65
N TRP A 360 1.82 12.75 -12.33
CA TRP A 360 0.89 13.70 -11.77
C TRP A 360 -0.52 13.56 -12.35
N ASP A 361 -1.50 14.08 -11.66
CA ASP A 361 -2.86 14.28 -12.13
C ASP A 361 -3.43 15.62 -11.67
N LEU A 362 -4.43 16.09 -12.40
CA LEU A 362 -5.25 17.24 -12.07
C LEU A 362 -6.71 16.89 -12.33
N SER A 363 -7.57 17.19 -11.37
CA SER A 363 -9.01 17.03 -11.46
C SER A 363 -9.69 18.36 -11.18
N VAL A 364 -10.68 18.71 -11.98
CA VAL A 364 -11.54 19.90 -11.80
C VAL A 364 -12.99 19.44 -11.86
N ALA A 365 -13.81 19.89 -10.92
CA ALA A 365 -15.22 19.55 -10.86
C ALA A 365 -16.06 20.75 -10.39
N TYR A 366 -17.28 20.83 -10.89
CA TYR A 366 -18.34 21.62 -10.32
C TYR A 366 -19.14 20.76 -9.34
N ASN A 367 -19.51 21.33 -8.21
CA ASN A 367 -20.22 20.64 -7.14
C ASN A 367 -21.45 21.48 -6.76
N ASP A 368 -22.57 20.80 -6.54
CA ASP A 368 -23.83 21.35 -6.08
C ASP A 368 -24.36 20.43 -4.98
N VAL A 369 -24.49 20.92 -3.76
CA VAL A 369 -24.68 20.07 -2.57
C VAL A 369 -25.73 20.66 -1.65
N ASP A 370 -26.83 19.96 -1.51
CA ASP A 370 -27.90 20.28 -0.59
C ASP A 370 -27.64 19.74 0.83
N ALA A 371 -28.17 20.50 1.81
CA ALA A 371 -27.94 20.23 3.21
C ALA A 371 -28.47 18.88 3.70
N ASN A 372 -29.57 18.40 3.12
CA ASN A 372 -30.24 17.19 3.59
C ASN A 372 -29.71 15.91 2.92
N VAL A 373 -28.74 16.01 2.01
CA VAL A 373 -28.03 14.87 1.42
C VAL A 373 -26.64 14.70 2.04
N TYR A 374 -26.01 15.78 2.45
CA TYR A 374 -24.65 15.75 2.96
C TYR A 374 -24.57 15.21 4.40
N PHE A 375 -23.95 14.06 4.58
CA PHE A 375 -23.79 13.41 5.88
C PHE A 375 -22.66 14.00 6.74
N GLY A 376 -21.70 14.69 6.16
CA GLY A 376 -20.56 15.24 6.88
C GLY A 376 -19.45 14.23 7.15
N GLY A 377 -18.47 14.64 7.96
CA GLY A 377 -17.35 13.78 8.36
C GLY A 377 -16.31 13.53 7.27
N THR A 378 -16.35 14.26 6.16
CA THR A 378 -15.38 14.16 5.08
C THR A 378 -14.30 15.24 5.17
N GLY A 379 -13.08 14.89 4.85
CA GLY A 379 -11.98 15.84 4.64
C GLY A 379 -11.58 15.90 3.16
N TRP A 380 -12.56 15.72 2.29
CA TRP A 380 -12.32 15.56 0.86
C TRP A 380 -11.67 16.78 0.22
N HIS A 381 -12.18 17.98 0.46
CA HIS A 381 -11.55 19.21 -0.01
C HIS A 381 -10.88 19.96 1.15
N THR A 382 -11.51 20.99 1.58
CA THR A 382 -11.15 21.82 2.71
C THR A 382 -12.28 21.68 3.76
N ASP A 383 -12.70 22.76 4.36
CA ASP A 383 -13.91 22.82 5.17
C ASP A 383 -15.14 23.33 4.38
N ILE A 384 -15.02 23.49 3.07
CA ILE A 384 -16.10 24.07 2.24
C ILE A 384 -17.42 23.32 2.41
N LEU A 385 -17.39 22.00 2.46
CA LEU A 385 -18.57 21.17 2.67
C LEU A 385 -19.17 21.27 4.08
N ASP A 386 -18.43 21.75 5.07
CA ASP A 386 -18.95 21.99 6.41
C ASP A 386 -19.93 23.17 6.43
N GLN A 387 -19.87 24.06 5.42
CA GLN A 387 -20.76 25.22 5.26
C GLN A 387 -22.13 24.84 4.71
N VAL A 388 -22.28 23.70 4.07
CA VAL A 388 -23.53 23.25 3.41
C VAL A 388 -24.74 23.30 4.34
N ALA A 389 -24.56 22.88 5.61
CA ALA A 389 -25.66 22.86 6.57
C ALA A 389 -26.25 24.25 6.89
N ALA A 390 -25.43 25.29 6.86
CA ALA A 390 -25.84 26.68 7.10
C ALA A 390 -26.35 27.35 5.82
N ALA A 391 -25.84 26.94 4.67
CA ALA A 391 -26.14 27.48 3.37
C ALA A 391 -27.46 26.95 2.76
N ASN A 392 -28.03 25.86 3.26
CA ASN A 392 -29.11 25.07 2.67
C ASN A 392 -28.68 24.34 1.38
N ASN A 393 -28.23 25.08 0.39
CA ASN A 393 -27.54 24.60 -0.81
C ASN A 393 -26.21 25.36 -0.96
N LEU A 394 -25.19 24.67 -1.42
CA LEU A 394 -23.88 25.23 -1.69
C LEU A 394 -23.36 24.72 -3.03
N THR A 395 -23.03 25.63 -3.92
CA THR A 395 -22.32 25.33 -5.16
C THR A 395 -20.88 25.83 -5.10
N PHE A 396 -19.96 25.15 -5.73
CA PHE A 396 -18.57 25.58 -5.82
C PHE A 396 -17.79 24.80 -6.88
N TRP A 397 -16.72 25.39 -7.36
CA TRP A 397 -15.72 24.69 -8.14
C TRP A 397 -14.62 24.10 -7.26
N SER A 398 -14.13 22.95 -7.63
CA SER A 398 -13.01 22.31 -6.95
C SER A 398 -11.91 21.89 -7.92
N ALA A 399 -10.65 22.04 -7.50
CA ALA A 399 -9.51 21.56 -8.21
C ALA A 399 -8.63 20.72 -7.25
N ILE A 400 -8.19 19.55 -7.70
CA ILE A 400 -7.30 18.67 -6.94
C ILE A 400 -6.14 18.27 -7.83
N ALA A 401 -4.92 18.52 -7.36
CA ALA A 401 -3.69 18.12 -8.04
C ALA A 401 -2.88 17.18 -7.17
N ASN A 402 -2.33 16.13 -7.75
CA ASN A 402 -1.39 15.24 -7.13
C ASN A 402 -0.10 15.18 -7.94
N VAL A 403 1.06 15.21 -7.27
CA VAL A 403 2.37 15.03 -7.90
C VAL A 403 3.19 14.06 -7.07
N THR A 404 3.61 12.96 -7.67
CA THR A 404 4.51 12.00 -7.03
C THR A 404 5.94 12.50 -7.15
N LEU A 405 6.49 13.01 -6.06
CA LEU A 405 7.84 13.59 -6.00
C LEU A 405 8.91 12.49 -5.98
N GLN A 406 8.67 11.43 -5.22
CA GLN A 406 9.49 10.24 -5.09
C GLN A 406 8.60 9.03 -4.88
N LYS A 407 9.14 7.81 -4.99
CA LYS A 407 8.41 6.59 -4.62
C LYS A 407 7.85 6.76 -3.20
N ASN A 408 6.54 6.59 -3.05
CA ASN A 408 5.80 6.71 -1.79
C ASN A 408 5.76 8.12 -1.17
N VAL A 409 6.12 9.17 -1.93
CA VAL A 409 6.04 10.57 -1.50
C VAL A 409 5.25 11.37 -2.52
N GLN A 410 4.13 11.95 -2.09
CA GLN A 410 3.21 12.67 -2.97
C GLN A 410 2.83 14.02 -2.39
N LEU A 411 2.95 15.08 -3.20
CA LEU A 411 2.37 16.37 -2.94
C LEU A 411 0.92 16.34 -3.43
N ASN A 412 -0.01 16.80 -2.59
CA ASN A 412 -1.41 16.99 -2.94
C ASN A 412 -1.80 18.44 -2.66
N ALA A 413 -2.44 19.09 -3.63
CA ALA A 413 -3.03 20.40 -3.50
C ALA A 413 -4.52 20.31 -3.78
N ARG A 414 -5.33 21.04 -3.02
CA ARG A 414 -6.79 21.11 -3.16
C ARG A 414 -7.20 22.57 -3.08
N TYR A 415 -8.12 22.96 -3.94
CA TYR A 415 -8.66 24.30 -4.00
C TYR A 415 -10.17 24.26 -4.24
N ALA A 416 -10.93 24.91 -3.40
CA ALA A 416 -12.36 25.14 -3.56
C ALA A 416 -12.56 26.65 -3.75
N PHE A 417 -13.27 27.03 -4.78
CA PHE A 417 -13.39 28.42 -5.20
C PHE A 417 -14.73 28.73 -5.85
N ALA A 418 -15.03 29.99 -5.95
CA ALA A 418 -16.30 30.52 -6.54
C ALA A 418 -17.51 29.82 -5.89
N ALA A 419 -17.50 29.78 -4.56
CA ALA A 419 -18.60 29.24 -3.79
C ALA A 419 -19.77 30.24 -3.77
N ASP A 420 -21.00 29.71 -3.87
CA ASP A 420 -22.25 30.44 -3.79
C ASP A 420 -23.18 29.69 -2.83
N ALA A 421 -23.66 30.39 -1.81
CA ALA A 421 -24.54 29.87 -0.78
C ALA A 421 -25.94 30.39 -0.96
N GLU A 422 -26.93 29.51 -1.09
CA GLU A 422 -28.32 29.95 -1.22
C GLU A 422 -28.77 30.81 -0.02
N LYS A 423 -28.22 30.55 1.15
CA LYS A 423 -28.52 31.28 2.38
C LYS A 423 -27.23 31.66 3.12
N GLY A 424 -27.19 32.93 3.54
CA GLY A 424 -26.06 33.47 4.29
C GLY A 424 -25.09 34.24 3.40
N ALA A 425 -23.85 34.32 3.82
CA ALA A 425 -22.76 34.85 3.01
C ALA A 425 -22.08 33.72 2.25
N ASP A 426 -21.61 34.01 1.05
CA ASP A 426 -20.81 33.06 0.28
C ASP A 426 -19.53 32.72 1.03
N PRO A 427 -19.15 31.46 1.13
CA PRO A 427 -17.88 31.08 1.72
C PRO A 427 -16.69 31.61 0.92
N ASP A 428 -15.64 32.01 1.61
CA ASP A 428 -14.38 32.36 0.97
C ASP A 428 -13.75 31.16 0.26
N ASP A 429 -12.89 31.44 -0.71
CA ASP A 429 -12.05 30.43 -1.33
C ASP A 429 -11.22 29.70 -0.26
N ALA A 430 -11.13 28.39 -0.38
CA ALA A 430 -10.39 27.56 0.55
C ALA A 430 -9.40 26.65 -0.15
N TRP A 431 -8.23 26.45 0.44
CA TRP A 431 -7.23 25.56 -0.13
C TRP A 431 -6.43 24.80 0.90
N ALA A 432 -5.90 23.68 0.50
CA ALA A 432 -5.01 22.88 1.34
C ALA A 432 -3.87 22.30 0.49
N VAL A 433 -2.68 22.29 1.08
CA VAL A 433 -1.51 21.62 0.49
C VAL A 433 -0.97 20.63 1.50
N SER A 434 -0.70 19.41 1.06
CA SER A 434 -0.16 18.38 1.93
C SER A 434 0.95 17.58 1.27
N LEU A 435 1.95 17.23 2.06
CA LEU A 435 2.97 16.27 1.71
C LEU A 435 2.63 14.94 2.40
N ASN A 436 2.45 13.91 1.60
CA ASN A 436 1.95 12.62 2.03
C ASN A 436 2.99 11.54 1.78
N TYR A 437 3.16 10.64 2.74
CA TYR A 437 4.14 9.55 2.74
C TYR A 437 3.42 8.22 2.96
N LYS A 438 3.89 7.15 2.28
CA LYS A 438 3.48 5.76 2.53
C LYS A 438 4.69 4.92 2.92
N PHE A 439 4.54 4.04 3.88
CA PHE A 439 5.61 3.13 4.33
C PHE A 439 5.05 1.78 4.79
#